data_31bcab71c65136aa70903a49c52e23c6
#
_entry.id   31bcab71c65136aa70903a49c52e23c6
#
_cell.length_a   1.000
_cell.length_b   1.000
_cell.length_c   1.000
_cell.angle_alpha   90.00
_cell.angle_beta   90.00
_cell.angle_gamma   90.00
#
_symmetry.space_group_name_H-M   'P 1'
#
loop_
_entity.id
_entity.type
_entity.pdbx_description
1 polymer ?
#
loop_
_entity_poly.entity_id
_entity_poly.type
_entity_poly.pdbx_seq_one_letter_code
_entity_poly.pdbx_strand_id
1 'polypeptide(L)'
;AGIANILSGFGDDQYIREYIVEIGTPWDNTETWLKVSHPFLNANNIVTPTLFLVGEKDYNVPLIGSEQMYQALKYLNIPTELIVYPGEHHSFSTPSYNKDVLERYLAWYEKYLN
;
A
#
# COMPACT_ATOMS: atom_id res chain seq x y z
N ALA A 1 1.33 -0.51 -5.88
CA ALA A 1 0.49 -0.09 -4.77
C ALA A 1 -0.42 -1.25 -4.35
N GLY A 2 -0.64 -1.44 -3.06
CA GLY A 2 -1.49 -2.48 -2.49
C GLY A 2 -2.31 -1.91 -1.33
N ILE A 3 -3.57 -2.30 -1.22
CA ILE A 3 -4.42 -1.90 -0.10
C ILE A 3 -3.97 -2.65 1.15
N ALA A 4 -3.38 -1.94 2.08
CA ALA A 4 -2.92 -2.49 3.36
C ALA A 4 -3.95 -2.32 4.49
N ASN A 5 -4.80 -1.31 4.36
CA ASN A 5 -5.85 -0.94 5.31
C ASN A 5 -7.03 -0.35 4.54
N ILE A 6 -8.10 -1.13 4.37
CA ILE A 6 -9.26 -0.69 3.58
C ILE A 6 -9.97 0.52 4.19
N LEU A 7 -9.88 0.71 5.51
CA LEU A 7 -10.47 1.89 6.16
C LEU A 7 -9.84 3.20 5.71
N SER A 8 -8.55 3.19 5.32
CA SER A 8 -7.88 4.39 4.80
C SER A 8 -8.46 4.83 3.45
N GLY A 9 -8.98 3.91 2.66
CA GLY A 9 -9.63 4.19 1.39
C GLY A 9 -11.00 4.88 1.53
N PHE A 10 -11.59 4.84 2.71
CA PHE A 10 -12.92 5.44 2.92
C PHE A 10 -12.93 6.97 2.75
N GLY A 11 -11.80 7.64 2.83
CA GLY A 11 -11.70 9.10 2.64
C GLY A 11 -11.20 9.52 1.26
N ASP A 12 -10.39 8.68 0.62
CA ASP A 12 -9.63 9.05 -0.58
C ASP A 12 -10.05 8.28 -1.83
N ASP A 13 -10.52 7.06 -1.65
CA ASP A 13 -10.84 6.18 -2.75
C ASP A 13 -12.11 6.62 -3.48
N GLN A 14 -12.03 6.65 -4.80
CA GLN A 14 -13.17 6.91 -5.67
C GLN A 14 -14.24 5.81 -5.63
N TYR A 15 -13.91 4.62 -5.13
CA TYR A 15 -14.77 3.45 -5.08
C TYR A 15 -15.59 3.32 -3.78
N ILE A 16 -15.63 4.36 -2.97
CA ILE A 16 -16.31 4.33 -1.67
C ILE A 16 -17.79 3.91 -1.74
N ARG A 17 -18.48 4.30 -2.81
CA ARG A 17 -19.88 3.93 -3.03
C ARG A 17 -20.05 2.44 -3.27
N GLU A 18 -19.13 1.87 -4.04
CA GLU A 18 -19.09 0.45 -4.32
C GLU A 18 -18.84 -0.35 -3.04
N TYR A 19 -17.90 0.09 -2.22
CA TYR A 19 -17.65 -0.55 -0.92
C TYR A 19 -18.88 -0.51 0.00
N ILE A 20 -19.57 0.63 0.08
CA ILE A 20 -20.79 0.74 0.87
C ILE A 20 -21.88 -0.22 0.37
N VAL A 21 -22.03 -0.36 -0.94
CA VAL A 21 -23.01 -1.26 -1.54
C VAL A 21 -22.68 -2.73 -1.27
N GLU A 22 -21.39 -3.11 -1.36
CA GLU A 22 -20.95 -4.50 -1.23
C GLU A 22 -20.82 -4.96 0.23
N ILE A 23 -20.28 -4.13 1.11
CA ILE A 23 -19.92 -4.53 2.46
C ILE A 23 -20.57 -3.67 3.57
N GLY A 24 -21.42 -2.72 3.20
CA GLY A 24 -22.06 -1.80 4.14
C GLY A 24 -21.13 -0.69 4.63
N THR A 25 -21.61 0.14 5.53
CA THR A 25 -20.80 1.21 6.12
C THR A 25 -19.85 0.68 7.19
N PRO A 26 -18.67 1.31 7.40
CA PRO A 26 -17.73 0.86 8.42
C PRO A 26 -18.29 0.83 9.85
N TRP A 27 -19.17 1.76 10.18
CA TRP A 27 -19.76 1.85 11.53
C TRP A 27 -20.89 0.85 11.77
N ASP A 28 -21.61 0.40 10.72
CA ASP A 28 -22.66 -0.60 10.84
C ASP A 28 -22.14 -2.03 10.65
N ASN A 29 -21.03 -2.19 9.95
CA ASN A 29 -20.46 -3.49 9.60
C ASN A 29 -18.94 -3.56 9.83
N THR A 30 -18.50 -3.05 10.96
CA THR A 30 -17.09 -2.94 11.33
C THR A 30 -16.33 -4.26 11.19
N GLU A 31 -16.93 -5.37 11.61
CA GLU A 31 -16.29 -6.68 11.57
C GLU A 31 -15.93 -7.10 10.14
N THR A 32 -16.83 -6.86 9.17
CA THR A 32 -16.56 -7.15 7.76
C THR A 32 -15.44 -6.27 7.22
N TRP A 33 -15.46 -4.98 7.52
CA TRP A 33 -14.39 -4.07 7.14
C TRP A 33 -13.03 -4.51 7.67
N LEU A 34 -12.96 -4.96 8.91
CA LEU A 34 -11.72 -5.46 9.51
C LEU A 34 -11.29 -6.83 8.96
N LYS A 35 -12.17 -7.62 8.37
CA LYS A 35 -11.84 -8.91 7.74
C LYS A 35 -11.42 -8.79 6.29
N VAL A 36 -11.91 -7.83 5.54
CA VAL A 36 -11.76 -7.74 4.08
C VAL A 36 -10.35 -7.26 3.80
N SER A 37 -9.48 -7.05 3.84
CA SER A 37 -8.13 -6.59 3.47
C SER A 37 -7.47 -5.78 4.58
N HIS A 38 -6.91 -6.50 5.50
CA HIS A 38 -6.09 -5.90 6.55
C HIS A 38 -4.70 -6.53 6.69
N PRO A 39 -3.85 -6.47 5.64
CA PRO A 39 -2.44 -6.86 5.79
C PRO A 39 -1.76 -6.14 6.95
N PHE A 40 -2.11 -4.87 7.19
CA PHE A 40 -1.54 -4.08 8.28
C PHE A 40 -1.79 -4.72 9.66
N LEU A 41 -3.00 -5.21 9.95
CA LEU A 41 -3.30 -5.88 11.22
C LEU A 41 -2.65 -7.26 11.35
N ASN A 42 -2.16 -7.83 10.26
CA ASN A 42 -1.48 -9.11 10.19
C ASN A 42 0.00 -8.97 9.82
N ALA A 43 0.56 -7.78 9.95
CA ALA A 43 1.96 -7.49 9.59
C ALA A 43 2.96 -8.38 10.32
N ASN A 44 2.63 -8.84 11.53
CA ASN A 44 3.45 -9.76 12.33
C ASN A 44 3.65 -11.15 11.69
N ASN A 45 2.87 -11.50 10.67
CA ASN A 45 3.04 -12.73 9.91
C ASN A 45 3.95 -12.57 8.68
N ILE A 46 4.38 -11.33 8.37
CA ILE A 46 5.22 -11.05 7.22
C ILE A 46 6.68 -11.24 7.59
N VAL A 47 7.37 -12.06 6.81
CA VAL A 47 8.81 -12.33 6.96
C VAL A 47 9.59 -11.97 5.69
N THR A 48 8.91 -11.65 4.62
CA THR A 48 9.50 -11.37 3.31
C THR A 48 9.99 -9.92 3.23
N PRO A 49 11.24 -9.69 2.78
CA PRO A 49 11.71 -8.35 2.44
C PRO A 49 10.76 -7.64 1.47
N THR A 50 10.32 -6.42 1.82
CA THR A 50 9.25 -5.75 1.10
C THR A 50 9.62 -4.34 0.65
N LEU A 51 9.47 -4.07 -0.64
CA LEU A 51 9.64 -2.75 -1.25
C LEU A 51 8.27 -2.14 -1.55
N PHE A 52 8.02 -0.93 -1.04
CA PHE A 52 6.82 -0.14 -1.34
C PHE A 52 7.18 0.97 -2.31
N LEU A 53 6.48 1.02 -3.44
CA LEU A 53 6.57 2.09 -4.44
C LEU A 53 5.18 2.69 -4.62
N VAL A 54 5.03 3.99 -4.38
CA VAL A 54 3.72 4.64 -4.35
C VAL A 54 3.78 6.07 -4.86
N GLY A 55 2.74 6.50 -5.56
CA GLY A 55 2.54 7.90 -5.93
C GLY A 55 2.04 8.72 -4.73
N GLU A 56 2.58 9.91 -4.55
CA GLU A 56 2.17 10.81 -3.47
C GLU A 56 0.66 11.13 -3.50
N LYS A 57 0.09 11.19 -4.70
CA LYS A 57 -1.33 11.52 -4.96
C LYS A 57 -2.12 10.30 -5.45
N ASP A 58 -1.79 9.14 -4.93
CA ASP A 58 -2.55 7.93 -5.24
C ASP A 58 -3.86 7.95 -4.43
N TYR A 59 -4.96 8.30 -5.11
CA TYR A 59 -6.31 8.34 -4.53
C TYR A 59 -7.08 7.03 -4.72
N ASN A 60 -6.51 6.05 -5.40
CA ASN A 60 -7.08 4.71 -5.51
C ASN A 60 -6.58 3.80 -4.40
N VAL A 61 -5.26 3.89 -4.11
CA VAL A 61 -4.60 3.13 -3.05
C VAL A 61 -3.78 4.12 -2.24
N PRO A 62 -4.38 4.75 -1.22
CA PRO A 62 -3.80 5.87 -0.51
C PRO A 62 -2.41 5.60 0.06
N LEU A 63 -1.52 6.58 -0.04
CA LEU A 63 -0.14 6.55 0.46
C LEU A 63 -0.05 6.05 1.91
N ILE A 64 -1.01 6.44 2.76
CA ILE A 64 -1.03 6.08 4.18
C ILE A 64 -0.96 4.56 4.42
N GLY A 65 -1.57 3.74 3.55
CA GLY A 65 -1.48 2.29 3.66
C GLY A 65 -0.05 1.76 3.49
N SER A 66 0.69 2.31 2.54
CA SER A 66 2.10 1.96 2.34
C SER A 66 2.98 2.46 3.51
N GLU A 67 2.72 3.65 4.03
CA GLU A 67 3.41 4.20 5.19
C GLU A 67 3.18 3.35 6.44
N GLN A 68 1.94 2.93 6.70
CA GLN A 68 1.60 2.05 7.83
C GLN A 68 2.34 0.70 7.73
N MET A 69 2.32 0.07 6.58
CA MET A 69 3.02 -1.20 6.36
C MET A 69 4.54 -1.04 6.49
N TYR A 70 5.10 0.01 5.91
CA TYR A 70 6.53 0.30 6.06
C TYR A 70 6.93 0.44 7.52
N GLN A 71 6.20 1.22 8.32
CA GLN A 71 6.48 1.40 9.73
C GLN A 71 6.32 0.10 10.52
N ALA A 72 5.28 -0.68 10.23
CA ALA A 72 5.08 -1.98 10.87
C ALA A 72 6.26 -2.94 10.60
N LEU A 73 6.68 -3.06 9.34
CA LEU A 73 7.79 -3.93 8.98
C LEU A 73 9.14 -3.44 9.52
N LYS A 74 9.36 -2.12 9.60
CA LYS A 74 10.53 -1.54 10.27
C LYS A 74 10.56 -1.91 11.76
N TYR A 75 9.42 -1.79 12.45
CA TYR A 75 9.31 -2.18 13.86
C TYR A 75 9.60 -3.67 14.08
N LEU A 76 9.16 -4.51 13.15
CA LEU A 76 9.37 -5.96 13.17
C LEU A 76 10.77 -6.39 12.68
N ASN A 77 11.65 -5.46 12.34
CA ASN A 77 12.99 -5.70 11.80
C ASN A 77 12.98 -6.48 10.46
N ILE A 78 11.91 -6.38 9.68
CA ILE A 78 11.84 -6.93 8.34
C ILE A 78 12.50 -5.94 7.37
N PRO A 79 13.42 -6.38 6.49
CA PRO A 79 14.01 -5.50 5.49
C PRO A 79 12.92 -4.85 4.63
N THR A 80 12.88 -3.51 4.64
CA THR A 80 11.84 -2.79 3.91
C THR A 80 12.31 -1.41 3.48
N GLU A 81 11.82 -0.95 2.34
CA GLU A 81 12.00 0.41 1.83
C GLU A 81 10.65 0.96 1.37
N LEU A 82 10.48 2.27 1.52
CA LEU A 82 9.34 3.02 1.00
C LEU A 82 9.85 4.15 0.10
N ILE A 83 9.41 4.14 -1.14
CA ILE A 83 9.72 5.17 -2.12
C ILE A 83 8.41 5.85 -2.50
N VAL A 84 8.36 7.16 -2.26
CA VAL A 84 7.22 8.01 -2.61
C VAL A 84 7.60 8.86 -3.82
N TYR A 85 6.80 8.81 -4.88
CA TYR A 85 7.03 9.60 -6.10
C TYR A 85 6.19 10.87 -6.07
N PRO A 86 6.82 12.05 -5.89
CA PRO A 86 6.11 13.31 -5.75
C PRO A 86 5.23 13.63 -6.96
N GLY A 87 3.99 14.05 -6.69
CA GLY A 87 3.03 14.45 -7.71
C GLY A 87 2.41 13.32 -8.54
N GLU A 88 2.90 12.08 -8.41
CA GLU A 88 2.36 10.93 -9.16
C GLU A 88 1.09 10.38 -8.50
N HIS A 89 0.22 9.84 -9.35
CA HIS A 89 -1.02 9.18 -8.98
C HIS A 89 -0.85 7.65 -8.94
N HIS A 90 -1.94 6.89 -9.07
CA HIS A 90 -1.90 5.43 -9.10
C HIS A 90 -1.08 4.86 -10.25
N SER A 91 -1.08 5.53 -11.39
CA SER A 91 -0.22 5.23 -12.54
C SER A 91 0.78 6.37 -12.72
N PHE A 92 2.04 6.04 -12.89
CA PHE A 92 3.09 7.03 -13.04
C PHE A 92 3.17 7.52 -14.49
N SER A 93 3.18 8.83 -14.67
CA SER A 93 3.26 9.48 -15.96
C SER A 93 4.65 10.04 -16.29
N THR A 94 5.46 10.30 -15.28
CA THR A 94 6.79 10.88 -15.42
C THR A 94 7.80 9.81 -15.90
N PRO A 95 8.41 9.95 -17.10
CA PRO A 95 9.29 8.91 -17.64
C PRO A 95 10.49 8.57 -16.78
N SER A 96 11.10 9.57 -16.11
CA SER A 96 12.22 9.34 -15.18
C SER A 96 11.83 8.52 -13.97
N TYR A 97 10.60 8.68 -13.46
CA TYR A 97 10.08 7.87 -12.37
C TYR A 97 9.81 6.43 -12.82
N ASN A 98 9.26 6.23 -14.02
CA ASN A 98 9.06 4.89 -14.57
C ASN A 98 10.40 4.15 -14.71
N LYS A 99 11.47 4.84 -15.12
CA LYS A 99 12.82 4.27 -15.17
C LYS A 99 13.31 3.91 -13.76
N ASP A 100 13.20 4.82 -12.80
CA ASP A 100 13.62 4.59 -11.40
C ASP A 100 12.88 3.40 -10.77
N VAL A 101 11.57 3.25 -11.01
CA VAL A 101 10.78 2.08 -10.58
C VAL A 101 11.38 0.78 -11.07
N LEU A 102 11.72 0.68 -12.36
CA LEU A 102 12.31 -0.53 -12.94
C LEU A 102 13.68 -0.83 -12.34
N GLU A 103 14.54 0.18 -12.20
CA GLU A 103 15.86 0.03 -11.61
C GLU A 103 15.78 -0.45 -10.15
N ARG A 104 14.83 0.08 -9.35
CA ARG A 104 14.60 -0.36 -7.97
C ARG A 104 14.05 -1.79 -7.89
N TYR A 105 13.15 -2.20 -8.77
CA TYR A 105 12.69 -3.58 -8.82
C TYR A 105 13.84 -4.54 -9.08
N LEU A 106 14.67 -4.26 -10.06
CA LEU A 106 15.82 -5.10 -10.39
C LEU A 106 16.80 -5.19 -9.21
N ALA A 107 17.18 -4.06 -8.64
CA ALA A 107 18.09 -4.01 -7.49
C ALA A 107 17.52 -4.75 -6.27
N TRP A 108 16.20 -4.62 -6.00
CA TRP A 108 15.56 -5.31 -4.89
C TRP A 108 15.57 -6.82 -5.07
N TYR A 109 15.19 -7.29 -6.25
CA TYR A 109 15.18 -8.72 -6.56
C TYR A 109 16.61 -9.29 -6.58
N GLU A 110 17.58 -8.60 -7.14
CA GLU A 110 18.97 -9.02 -7.09
C GLU A 110 19.47 -9.18 -5.64
N LYS A 111 19.08 -8.29 -4.76
CA LYS A 111 19.48 -8.31 -3.34
C LYS A 111 18.86 -9.46 -2.55
N TYR A 112 17.62 -9.84 -2.84
CA TYR A 112 16.85 -10.72 -1.96
C TYR A 112 16.42 -12.06 -2.60
N LEU A 113 16.58 -12.26 -3.88
CA LEU A 113 16.22 -13.51 -4.57
C LEU A 113 17.44 -14.33 -5.03
N ASN A 114 18.64 -13.85 -4.84
CA ASN A 114 19.88 -14.57 -5.19
C ASN A 114 20.45 -15.32 -3.99
#